data_9a75aebd3bf57b0e89a002e739f1a258
#
_entry.id   9a75aebd3bf57b0e89a002e739f1a258
#
_cell.length_a   1.000
_cell.length_b   1.000
_cell.length_c   1.000
_cell.angle_alpha   90.00
_cell.angle_beta   90.00
_cell.angle_gamma   90.00
#
_symmetry.space_group_name_H-M   'P 1'
#
loop_
_entity.id
_entity.type
_entity.pdbx_description
1 polymer ?
#
loop_
_entity_poly.entity_id
_entity_poly.type
_entity_poly.pdbx_seq_one_letter_code
_entity_poly.pdbx_strand_id
1 'polypeptide(L)'
;MIDFIKFKITDEALIEKVWNNDNLLVYEGKSEKRFKDEIKELVIKSYKNLYFTKYQNRLEIKGSIHCYFNDEPHNANDFYISDCIDTIIEIKTIFNLDLNKCYLINLEYGINIKPNIPVPELILNLIYHEKRPFNRPRKFDYKIAGNEAYKHVKAYDKSVQFPNLCNNTFRFEVKTKQAKFINNL
;
A
#
# COMPACT_ATOMS: atom_id res chain seq x y z
N MET A 1 -10.62 6.11 1.94
CA MET A 1 -10.08 5.20 0.91
C MET A 1 -8.82 4.54 1.46
N ILE A 2 -8.77 3.22 1.52
CA ILE A 2 -7.55 2.46 1.82
C ILE A 2 -6.89 2.15 0.47
N ASP A 3 -5.60 2.46 0.34
CA ASP A 3 -4.88 2.28 -0.91
C ASP A 3 -3.98 1.05 -0.88
N PHE A 4 -3.09 0.97 0.10
CA PHE A 4 -2.10 -0.09 0.18
C PHE A 4 -2.15 -0.78 1.54
N ILE A 5 -2.04 -2.10 1.49
CA ILE A 5 -1.93 -2.94 2.68
C ILE A 5 -0.67 -3.80 2.60
N LYS A 6 -0.11 -4.10 3.78
CA LYS A 6 0.87 -5.16 3.94
C LYS A 6 0.59 -5.89 5.24
N PHE A 7 0.40 -7.18 5.16
CA PHE A 7 0.25 -8.02 6.34
C PHE A 7 1.17 -9.23 6.31
N LYS A 8 1.40 -9.84 7.47
CA LYS A 8 2.19 -11.04 7.65
C LYS A 8 1.35 -12.15 8.26
N ILE A 9 1.67 -13.37 7.88
CA ILE A 9 1.15 -14.61 8.44
C ILE A 9 2.34 -15.37 9.02
N THR A 10 2.19 -15.91 10.22
CA THR A 10 3.23 -16.72 10.91
C THR A 10 2.76 -18.13 11.24
N ASP A 11 1.49 -18.44 11.01
CA ASP A 11 0.91 -19.79 11.17
C ASP A 11 1.36 -20.65 9.98
N GLU A 12 2.13 -21.70 10.24
CA GLU A 12 2.73 -22.55 9.19
C GLU A 12 1.69 -23.21 8.30
N ALA A 13 0.61 -23.74 8.88
CA ALA A 13 -0.44 -24.40 8.11
C ALA A 13 -1.14 -23.41 7.15
N LEU A 14 -1.40 -22.19 7.63
CA LEU A 14 -1.99 -21.15 6.79
C LEU A 14 -1.00 -20.66 5.71
N ILE A 15 0.30 -20.54 6.04
CA ILE A 15 1.35 -20.19 5.08
C ILE A 15 1.36 -21.20 3.93
N GLU A 16 1.43 -22.49 4.21
CA GLU A 16 1.48 -23.53 3.17
C GLU A 16 0.18 -23.55 2.33
N LYS A 17 -0.96 -23.38 2.96
CA LYS A 17 -2.25 -23.32 2.26
C LYS A 17 -2.32 -22.15 1.29
N VAL A 18 -1.95 -20.95 1.74
CA VAL A 18 -1.95 -19.75 0.91
C VAL A 18 -0.89 -19.82 -0.19
N TRP A 19 0.32 -20.27 0.16
CA TRP A 19 1.43 -20.34 -0.79
C TRP A 19 1.20 -21.31 -1.94
N ASN A 20 0.48 -22.40 -1.69
CA ASN A 20 0.15 -23.43 -2.67
C ASN A 20 -1.22 -23.20 -3.35
N ASN A 21 -1.80 -22.02 -3.22
CA ASN A 21 -3.04 -21.68 -3.90
C ASN A 21 -2.81 -21.60 -5.43
N ASP A 22 -3.67 -22.27 -6.20
CA ASP A 22 -3.55 -22.38 -7.66
C ASP A 22 -3.68 -21.04 -8.41
N ASN A 23 -4.28 -20.02 -7.78
CA ASN A 23 -4.39 -18.70 -8.37
C ASN A 23 -3.06 -17.91 -8.33
N LEU A 24 -2.06 -18.36 -7.56
CA LEU A 24 -0.78 -17.66 -7.44
C LEU A 24 0.16 -18.03 -8.58
N LEU A 25 0.57 -17.02 -9.33
CA LEU A 25 1.58 -17.14 -10.38
C LEU A 25 2.95 -16.74 -9.84
N VAL A 26 4.00 -17.43 -10.29
CA VAL A 26 5.38 -17.05 -9.98
C VAL A 26 5.65 -15.68 -10.63
N TYR A 27 6.08 -14.71 -9.82
CA TYR A 27 6.47 -13.40 -10.30
C TYR A 27 7.93 -13.44 -10.75
N GLU A 28 8.18 -13.17 -12.02
CA GLU A 28 9.52 -13.27 -12.63
C GLU A 28 10.50 -12.18 -12.16
N GLY A 29 10.02 -11.17 -11.43
CA GLY A 29 10.86 -10.16 -10.81
C GLY A 29 11.61 -10.72 -9.61
N LYS A 30 12.89 -10.99 -9.77
CA LYS A 30 13.75 -11.43 -8.67
C LYS A 30 13.87 -10.32 -7.61
N SER A 31 13.52 -10.63 -6.37
CA SER A 31 13.83 -9.76 -5.24
C SER A 31 15.06 -10.29 -4.53
N GLU A 32 16.18 -9.61 -4.70
CA GLU A 32 17.38 -9.86 -3.92
C GLU A 32 17.27 -9.12 -2.57
N LYS A 33 17.38 -9.83 -1.47
CA LYS A 33 17.59 -9.22 -0.16
C LYS A 33 18.93 -9.66 0.40
N ARG A 34 19.76 -8.68 0.78
CA ARG A 34 20.96 -8.95 1.57
C ARG A 34 20.55 -9.30 3.01
N PHE A 35 20.90 -10.50 3.42
CA PHE A 35 20.88 -10.93 4.81
C PHE A 35 22.32 -11.27 5.21
N LYS A 36 22.93 -10.45 6.09
CA LYS A 36 24.25 -10.72 6.67
C LYS A 36 25.24 -11.33 5.65
N ASP A 37 25.55 -10.56 4.61
CA ASP A 37 26.50 -10.93 3.54
C ASP A 37 26.12 -12.07 2.57
N GLU A 38 24.95 -12.68 2.73
CA GLU A 38 24.41 -13.62 1.76
C GLU A 38 23.28 -12.99 0.93
N ILE A 39 23.35 -13.11 -0.38
CA ILE A 39 22.25 -12.76 -1.30
C ILE A 39 21.33 -13.99 -1.36
N LYS A 40 20.15 -13.91 -0.76
CA LYS A 40 19.13 -14.95 -0.91
C LYS A 40 18.11 -14.52 -1.96
N GLU A 41 17.96 -15.33 -2.99
CA GLU A 41 16.85 -15.18 -3.92
C GLU A 41 15.55 -15.52 -3.21
N LEU A 42 14.61 -14.55 -3.19
CA LEU A 42 13.29 -14.76 -2.65
C LEU A 42 12.33 -15.04 -3.81
N VAL A 43 11.64 -16.16 -3.72
CA VAL A 43 10.54 -16.45 -4.64
C VAL A 43 9.37 -15.56 -4.27
N ILE A 44 8.86 -14.82 -5.24
CA ILE A 44 7.66 -14.01 -5.13
C ILE A 44 6.60 -14.64 -6.01
N LYS A 45 5.40 -14.78 -5.49
CA LYS A 45 4.21 -15.09 -6.27
C LYS A 45 3.30 -13.87 -6.32
N SER A 46 2.45 -13.79 -7.33
CA SER A 46 1.52 -12.69 -7.49
C SER A 46 0.13 -13.16 -7.91
N TYR A 47 -0.85 -12.36 -7.55
CA TYR A 47 -2.21 -12.45 -8.06
C TYR A 47 -2.76 -11.03 -8.20
N LYS A 48 -3.14 -10.63 -9.42
CA LYS A 48 -3.49 -9.24 -9.74
C LYS A 48 -2.40 -8.28 -9.21
N ASN A 49 -2.78 -7.30 -8.39
CA ASN A 49 -1.88 -6.31 -7.79
C ASN A 49 -1.37 -6.70 -6.38
N LEU A 50 -1.49 -7.97 -6.00
CA LEU A 50 -0.98 -8.51 -4.74
C LEU A 50 0.29 -9.33 -4.98
N TYR A 51 1.26 -9.15 -4.10
CA TYR A 51 2.55 -9.84 -4.11
C TYR A 51 2.74 -10.63 -2.83
N PHE A 52 3.06 -11.89 -2.96
CA PHE A 52 3.24 -12.87 -1.89
C PHE A 52 4.72 -13.22 -1.80
N THR A 53 5.33 -13.00 -0.65
CA THR A 53 6.76 -13.30 -0.43
C THR A 53 6.88 -14.26 0.74
N LYS A 54 7.34 -15.48 0.47
CA LYS A 54 7.56 -16.50 1.51
C LYS A 54 8.98 -16.38 2.06
N TYR A 55 9.05 -16.26 3.37
CA TYR A 55 10.28 -16.34 4.15
C TYR A 55 10.29 -17.65 4.94
N GLN A 56 11.39 -17.93 5.62
CA GLN A 56 11.54 -19.16 6.39
C GLN A 56 10.42 -19.36 7.42
N ASN A 57 9.98 -18.31 8.11
CA ASN A 57 9.05 -18.36 9.24
C ASN A 57 7.81 -17.48 9.08
N ARG A 58 7.58 -16.93 7.89
CA ARG A 58 6.42 -16.08 7.62
C ARG A 58 6.13 -15.94 6.14
N LEU A 59 4.90 -15.62 5.83
CA LEU A 59 4.45 -15.14 4.54
C LEU A 59 4.08 -13.65 4.66
N GLU A 60 4.58 -12.81 3.77
CA GLU A 60 4.18 -11.42 3.65
C GLU A 60 3.35 -11.23 2.39
N ILE A 61 2.19 -10.62 2.53
CA ILE A 61 1.28 -10.27 1.42
C ILE A 61 1.18 -8.75 1.39
N LYS A 62 1.42 -8.15 0.22
CA LYS A 62 1.39 -6.70 0.04
C LYS A 62 0.82 -6.32 -1.31
N GLY A 63 0.15 -5.17 -1.38
CA GLY A 63 -0.29 -4.58 -2.64
C GLY A 63 -1.27 -3.44 -2.44
N SER A 64 -1.62 -2.80 -3.55
CA SER A 64 -2.70 -1.82 -3.57
C SER A 64 -4.03 -2.55 -3.75
N ILE A 65 -4.90 -2.46 -2.75
CA ILE A 65 -6.25 -3.04 -2.84
C ILE A 65 -7.14 -2.23 -3.78
N HIS A 66 -6.84 -0.95 -3.97
CA HIS A 66 -7.53 -0.12 -4.95
C HIS A 66 -7.18 -0.53 -6.40
N CYS A 67 -5.89 -0.75 -6.69
CA CYS A 67 -5.49 -1.30 -8.00
C CYS A 67 -6.02 -2.73 -8.21
N TYR A 68 -6.10 -3.54 -7.14
CA TYR A 68 -6.72 -4.86 -7.19
C TYR A 68 -8.20 -4.78 -7.59
N PHE A 69 -8.95 -3.86 -6.96
CA PHE A 69 -10.37 -3.61 -7.26
C PHE A 69 -10.57 -3.17 -8.72
N ASN A 70 -9.72 -2.27 -9.22
CA ASN A 70 -9.81 -1.78 -10.59
C ASN A 70 -9.41 -2.85 -11.62
N ASP A 71 -8.70 -3.90 -11.21
CA ASP A 71 -8.00 -4.85 -12.08
C ASP A 71 -7.01 -4.16 -13.05
N GLU A 72 -6.54 -2.98 -12.68
CA GLU A 72 -5.65 -2.11 -13.46
C GLU A 72 -4.57 -1.47 -12.57
N PRO A 73 -3.42 -1.03 -13.11
CA PRO A 73 -2.34 -0.46 -12.33
C PRO A 73 -2.59 1.02 -11.93
N HIS A 74 -3.83 1.41 -11.66
CA HIS A 74 -4.16 2.76 -11.22
C HIS A 74 -5.08 2.78 -9.98
N ASN A 75 -5.04 3.87 -9.26
CA ASN A 75 -5.86 4.19 -8.09
C ASN A 75 -6.35 5.66 -8.17
N ALA A 76 -6.79 6.06 -9.37
CA ALA A 76 -7.16 7.44 -9.67
C ALA A 76 -8.64 7.75 -9.46
N ASN A 77 -9.51 6.73 -9.59
CA ASN A 77 -10.95 6.83 -9.40
C ASN A 77 -11.36 6.81 -7.91
N ASP A 78 -12.64 6.93 -7.67
CA ASP A 78 -13.20 6.74 -6.33
C ASP A 78 -13.16 5.25 -5.94
N PHE A 79 -12.89 5.02 -4.67
CA PHE A 79 -12.86 3.70 -4.04
C PHE A 79 -13.48 3.84 -2.66
N TYR A 80 -14.76 3.50 -2.57
CA TYR A 80 -15.55 3.69 -1.37
C TYR A 80 -15.20 2.64 -0.30
N ILE A 81 -15.63 2.89 0.92
CA ILE A 81 -15.37 1.94 2.02
C ILE A 81 -16.08 0.59 1.79
N SER A 82 -17.24 0.59 1.15
CA SER A 82 -17.93 -0.62 0.71
C SER A 82 -17.07 -1.45 -0.22
N ASP A 83 -16.52 -0.83 -1.28
CA ASP A 83 -15.67 -1.49 -2.27
C ASP A 83 -14.40 -2.06 -1.63
N CYS A 84 -13.85 -1.32 -0.65
CA CYS A 84 -12.70 -1.77 0.13
C CYS A 84 -13.03 -3.03 0.96
N ILE A 85 -14.19 -3.05 1.62
CA ILE A 85 -14.64 -4.20 2.41
C ILE A 85 -14.88 -5.41 1.51
N ASP A 86 -15.58 -5.22 0.39
CA ASP A 86 -15.88 -6.28 -0.58
C ASP A 86 -14.59 -6.86 -1.17
N THR A 87 -13.62 -5.99 -1.51
CA THR A 87 -12.29 -6.41 -1.97
C THR A 87 -11.54 -7.25 -0.94
N ILE A 88 -11.58 -6.86 0.34
CA ILE A 88 -10.94 -7.63 1.42
C ILE A 88 -11.63 -8.98 1.61
N ILE A 89 -12.97 -9.03 1.51
CA ILE A 89 -13.74 -10.26 1.58
C ILE A 89 -13.41 -11.19 0.41
N GLU A 90 -13.30 -10.65 -0.81
CA GLU A 90 -12.89 -11.39 -2.00
C GLU A 90 -11.50 -12.01 -1.82
N ILE A 91 -10.50 -11.21 -1.40
CA ILE A 91 -9.13 -11.68 -1.15
C ILE A 91 -9.13 -12.78 -0.07
N LYS A 92 -9.86 -12.56 1.03
CA LYS A 92 -10.03 -13.55 2.09
C LYS A 92 -10.57 -14.88 1.55
N THR A 93 -11.57 -14.82 0.68
CA THR A 93 -12.25 -15.99 0.12
C THR A 93 -11.34 -16.74 -0.85
N ILE A 94 -10.73 -16.05 -1.81
CA ILE A 94 -9.84 -16.65 -2.83
C ILE A 94 -8.68 -17.40 -2.18
N PHE A 95 -8.02 -16.77 -1.18
CA PHE A 95 -6.85 -17.34 -0.53
C PHE A 95 -7.19 -18.10 0.76
N ASN A 96 -8.48 -18.19 1.10
CA ASN A 96 -8.98 -18.86 2.30
C ASN A 96 -8.24 -18.41 3.58
N LEU A 97 -8.12 -17.07 3.72
CA LEU A 97 -7.39 -16.45 4.82
C LEU A 97 -8.20 -16.51 6.13
N ASP A 98 -7.53 -16.89 7.21
CA ASP A 98 -8.01 -16.62 8.56
C ASP A 98 -7.46 -15.25 9.00
N LEU A 99 -8.33 -14.23 9.01
CA LEU A 99 -7.92 -12.86 9.34
C LEU A 99 -7.41 -12.72 10.78
N ASN A 100 -7.78 -13.61 11.71
CA ASN A 100 -7.26 -13.62 13.08
C ASN A 100 -5.77 -14.03 13.12
N LYS A 101 -5.27 -14.69 12.07
CA LYS A 101 -3.87 -15.08 11.90
C LYS A 101 -3.08 -14.14 10.98
N CYS A 102 -3.72 -13.06 10.54
CA CYS A 102 -3.13 -12.06 9.65
C CYS A 102 -2.81 -10.78 10.43
N TYR A 103 -1.53 -10.41 10.51
CA TYR A 103 -1.08 -9.24 11.24
C TYR A 103 -0.79 -8.10 10.28
N LEU A 104 -1.61 -7.04 10.31
CA LEU A 104 -1.38 -5.85 9.51
C LEU A 104 -0.12 -5.11 9.99
N ILE A 105 0.84 -4.90 9.07
CA ILE A 105 2.15 -4.30 9.38
C ILE A 105 2.44 -3.02 8.59
N ASN A 106 1.66 -2.74 7.54
CA ASN A 106 1.70 -1.48 6.82
C ASN A 106 0.31 -1.18 6.26
N LEU A 107 -0.12 0.06 6.42
CA LEU A 107 -1.38 0.58 5.91
C LEU A 107 -1.13 1.94 5.29
N GLU A 108 -1.64 2.14 4.06
CA GLU A 108 -1.73 3.45 3.43
C GLU A 108 -3.18 3.77 3.15
N TYR A 109 -3.61 4.95 3.59
CA TYR A 109 -4.95 5.43 3.33
C TYR A 109 -4.92 6.93 3.04
N GLY A 110 -5.88 7.40 2.29
CA GLY A 110 -5.90 8.81 1.93
C GLY A 110 -7.22 9.24 1.31
N ILE A 111 -7.24 10.50 0.92
CA ILE A 111 -8.37 11.14 0.26
C ILE A 111 -7.91 11.82 -1.02
N ASN A 112 -8.77 11.81 -2.02
CA ASN A 112 -8.66 12.63 -3.22
C ASN A 112 -9.62 13.82 -3.05
N ILE A 113 -9.13 15.02 -3.33
CA ILE A 113 -9.92 16.26 -3.23
C ILE A 113 -9.74 17.02 -4.54
N LYS A 114 -10.82 17.61 -5.05
CA LYS A 114 -10.78 18.57 -6.16
C LYS A 114 -10.88 19.98 -5.57
N PRO A 115 -9.76 20.65 -5.32
CA PRO A 115 -9.78 21.99 -4.74
C PRO A 115 -10.23 23.04 -5.76
N ASN A 116 -10.72 24.18 -5.25
CA ASN A 116 -11.10 25.33 -6.10
C ASN A 116 -9.92 26.15 -6.60
N ILE A 117 -8.69 25.81 -6.19
CA ILE A 117 -7.41 26.42 -6.62
C ILE A 117 -6.55 25.37 -7.30
N PRO A 118 -5.55 25.73 -8.09
CA PRO A 118 -4.60 24.79 -8.67
C PRO A 118 -3.88 23.97 -7.59
N VAL A 119 -3.80 22.66 -7.77
CA VAL A 119 -3.14 21.75 -6.80
C VAL A 119 -1.69 22.14 -6.52
N PRO A 120 -0.87 22.56 -7.51
CA PRO A 120 0.49 23.03 -7.21
C PRO A 120 0.54 24.20 -6.23
N GLU A 121 -0.41 25.15 -6.32
CA GLU A 121 -0.52 26.27 -5.40
C GLU A 121 -0.89 25.79 -3.99
N LEU A 122 -1.87 24.89 -3.88
CA LEU A 122 -2.24 24.27 -2.61
C LEU A 122 -1.03 23.58 -1.95
N ILE A 123 -0.26 22.80 -2.71
CA ILE A 123 0.92 22.09 -2.21
C ILE A 123 2.00 23.07 -1.75
N LEU A 124 2.22 24.18 -2.46
CA LEU A 124 3.20 25.18 -2.05
C LEU A 124 2.90 25.78 -0.68
N ASN A 125 1.62 25.94 -0.34
CA ASN A 125 1.15 26.50 0.92
C ASN A 125 1.12 25.49 2.08
N LEU A 126 1.38 24.19 1.87
CA LEU A 126 1.52 23.21 2.95
C LEU A 126 2.84 23.43 3.68
N ILE A 127 2.78 23.87 4.94
CA ILE A 127 3.96 24.23 5.74
C ILE A 127 4.24 23.15 6.79
N TYR A 128 3.24 22.77 7.59
CA TYR A 128 3.37 21.85 8.70
C TYR A 128 2.24 20.82 8.75
N HIS A 129 2.58 19.63 9.26
CA HIS A 129 1.63 18.61 9.72
C HIS A 129 2.06 18.13 11.11
N GLU A 130 1.18 18.21 12.11
CA GLU A 130 1.45 17.81 13.50
C GLU A 130 2.82 18.33 14.02
N LYS A 131 3.08 19.62 13.91
CA LYS A 131 4.33 20.30 14.32
C LYS A 131 5.58 19.87 13.52
N ARG A 132 5.44 19.11 12.45
CA ARG A 132 6.55 18.72 11.57
C ARG A 132 6.45 19.45 10.24
N PRO A 133 7.54 20.03 9.74
CA PRO A 133 7.51 20.72 8.45
C PRO A 133 7.28 19.71 7.32
N PHE A 134 6.55 20.16 6.30
CA PHE A 134 6.53 19.45 5.03
C PHE A 134 7.84 19.69 4.28
N ASN A 135 8.51 18.61 3.91
CA ASN A 135 9.72 18.65 3.09
C ASN A 135 9.39 18.14 1.67
N ARG A 136 10.04 18.72 0.67
CA ARG A 136 9.98 18.25 -0.71
C ARG A 136 11.23 17.41 -0.99
N PRO A 137 11.13 16.09 -1.14
CA PRO A 137 12.26 15.27 -1.56
C PRO A 137 12.75 15.70 -2.95
N ARG A 138 14.07 15.77 -3.15
CA ARG A 138 14.69 16.32 -4.39
C ARG A 138 14.30 15.62 -5.69
N LYS A 139 13.82 14.38 -5.61
CA LYS A 139 13.50 13.53 -6.78
C LYS A 139 12.00 13.38 -7.04
N PHE A 140 11.13 14.01 -6.25
CA PHE A 140 9.69 13.73 -6.31
C PHE A 140 8.85 15.00 -6.25
N ASP A 141 7.78 15.03 -7.01
CA ASP A 141 6.79 16.12 -7.03
C ASP A 141 5.73 15.97 -5.93
N TYR A 142 6.17 15.63 -4.72
CA TYR A 142 5.29 15.57 -3.57
C TYR A 142 5.95 16.20 -2.33
N LYS A 143 5.12 16.63 -1.37
CA LYS A 143 5.58 17.01 -0.04
C LYS A 143 5.33 15.88 0.96
N ILE A 144 6.26 15.70 1.88
CA ILE A 144 6.20 14.69 2.93
C ILE A 144 6.45 15.32 4.29
N ALA A 145 5.67 14.93 5.29
CA ALA A 145 5.91 15.27 6.69
C ALA A 145 5.79 14.02 7.59
N GLY A 146 6.59 13.97 8.63
CA GLY A 146 6.61 12.86 9.58
C GLY A 146 7.87 12.02 9.50
N ASN A 147 7.82 10.81 10.05
CA ASN A 147 8.92 9.86 10.06
C ASN A 147 8.60 8.66 9.16
N GLU A 148 9.35 8.53 8.07
CA GLU A 148 9.12 7.46 7.08
C GLU A 148 9.27 6.03 7.65
N ALA A 149 9.99 5.88 8.76
CA ALA A 149 10.11 4.58 9.41
C ALA A 149 8.85 4.15 10.17
N TYR A 150 7.98 5.11 10.54
CA TYR A 150 6.84 4.86 11.40
C TYR A 150 5.51 5.31 10.80
N LYS A 151 5.30 6.61 10.78
CA LYS A 151 4.11 7.27 10.26
C LYS A 151 4.52 8.54 9.52
N HIS A 152 4.05 8.69 8.30
CA HIS A 152 4.23 9.93 7.56
C HIS A 152 3.00 10.22 6.69
N VAL A 153 2.88 11.45 6.28
CA VAL A 153 1.89 11.92 5.33
C VAL A 153 2.58 12.34 4.04
N LYS A 154 1.90 12.13 2.92
CA LYS A 154 2.29 12.65 1.60
C LYS A 154 1.19 13.53 1.06
N ALA A 155 1.58 14.57 0.36
CA ALA A 155 0.67 15.48 -0.31
C ALA A 155 1.19 15.72 -1.74
N TYR A 156 0.38 15.42 -2.74
CA TYR A 156 0.79 15.51 -4.14
C TYR A 156 -0.37 15.73 -5.10
N ASP A 157 -0.03 16.12 -6.31
CA ASP A 157 -0.96 16.24 -7.42
C ASP A 157 -1.14 14.88 -8.10
N LYS A 158 -2.31 14.30 -7.93
CA LYS A 158 -2.68 13.01 -8.53
C LYS A 158 -2.81 13.12 -10.05
N SER A 159 -3.16 14.30 -10.56
CA SER A 159 -3.30 14.56 -11.98
C SER A 159 -1.98 14.43 -12.75
N VAL A 160 -0.84 14.71 -12.08
CA VAL A 160 0.49 14.49 -12.68
C VAL A 160 0.79 13.00 -12.83
N GLN A 161 0.32 12.18 -11.89
CA GLN A 161 0.50 10.73 -11.95
C GLN A 161 -0.40 10.06 -12.99
N PHE A 162 -1.63 10.55 -13.12
CA PHE A 162 -2.65 9.98 -14.02
C PHE A 162 -3.40 11.09 -14.80
N PRO A 163 -2.72 11.76 -15.75
CA PRO A 163 -3.27 12.93 -16.43
C PRO A 163 -4.54 12.65 -17.27
N ASN A 164 -4.71 11.39 -17.70
CA ASN A 164 -5.87 10.97 -18.49
C ASN A 164 -7.07 10.56 -17.61
N LEU A 165 -6.88 10.35 -16.31
CA LEU A 165 -7.91 9.83 -15.40
C LEU A 165 -8.36 10.85 -14.35
N CYS A 166 -7.53 11.81 -14.04
CA CYS A 166 -7.85 12.87 -13.07
C CYS A 166 -7.37 14.24 -13.56
N ASN A 167 -8.09 15.27 -13.09
CA ASN A 167 -7.75 16.66 -13.34
C ASN A 167 -7.86 17.45 -12.05
N ASN A 168 -6.86 18.30 -11.76
CA ASN A 168 -6.77 19.15 -10.56
C ASN A 168 -7.12 18.37 -9.28
N THR A 169 -6.51 17.19 -9.10
CA THR A 169 -6.82 16.28 -8.00
C THR A 169 -5.69 16.25 -6.99
N PHE A 170 -5.95 16.84 -5.83
CA PHE A 170 -5.05 16.79 -4.68
C PHE A 170 -5.22 15.47 -3.94
N ARG A 171 -4.11 14.76 -3.72
CA ARG A 171 -4.05 13.57 -2.88
C ARG A 171 -3.34 13.85 -1.58
N PHE A 172 -4.03 13.57 -0.48
CA PHE A 172 -3.44 13.52 0.85
C PHE A 172 -3.46 12.08 1.34
N GLU A 173 -2.29 11.54 1.68
CA GLU A 173 -2.10 10.14 1.98
C GLU A 173 -1.33 9.97 3.28
N VAL A 174 -1.81 9.09 4.14
CA VAL A 174 -1.15 8.68 5.39
C VAL A 174 -0.64 7.26 5.23
N LYS A 175 0.63 7.08 5.57
CA LYS A 175 1.27 5.77 5.63
C LYS A 175 1.71 5.45 7.04
N THR A 176 1.34 4.28 7.54
CA THR A 176 1.81 3.78 8.83
C THR A 176 2.42 2.39 8.68
N LYS A 177 3.59 2.19 9.29
CA LYS A 177 4.39 0.96 9.20
C LYS A 177 4.49 0.20 10.52
N GLN A 178 3.79 0.64 11.56
CA GLN A 178 3.86 0.00 12.87
C GLN A 178 2.49 -0.34 13.41
N ALA A 179 2.34 -1.58 13.88
CA ALA A 179 1.10 -2.09 14.47
C ALA A 179 0.55 -1.20 15.59
N LYS A 180 1.42 -0.58 16.42
CA LYS A 180 0.99 0.33 17.49
C LYS A 180 0.23 1.56 17.01
N PHE A 181 0.45 2.00 15.76
CA PHE A 181 -0.29 3.11 15.18
C PHE A 181 -1.53 2.65 14.41
N ILE A 182 -1.59 1.36 14.07
CA ILE A 182 -2.73 0.75 13.38
C ILE A 182 -3.80 0.36 14.40
N ASN A 183 -3.40 -0.19 15.55
CA ASN A 183 -4.32 -0.65 16.59
C ASN A 183 -4.96 0.50 17.39
N ASN A 184 -4.54 1.75 17.16
CA ASN A 184 -5.11 2.95 17.78
C ASN A 184 -5.96 3.77 16.79
N LEU A 185 -6.28 3.20 15.62
CA LEU A 185 -7.23 3.74 14.64
C LEU A 185 -8.62 3.12 14.86
#